data_62990a80a829d664219fd6dbdd107c67
#
_entry.id   62990a80a829d664219fd6dbdd107c67
#
_cell.length_a   1.000
_cell.length_b   1.000
_cell.length_c   1.000
_cell.angle_alpha   90.00
_cell.angle_beta   90.00
_cell.angle_gamma   90.00
#
_symmetry.space_group_name_H-M   'P 1'
#
loop_
_entity.id
_entity.type
_entity.pdbx_description
1 polymer ?
#
loop_
_entity_poly.entity_id
_entity_poly.type
_entity_poly.pdbx_seq_one_letter_code
_entity_poly.pdbx_strand_id
1 'polypeptide(L)'
;MSARKIESIDDPKQQVTVEDRQSRLELSADAVSVHKSGIEFRSPTPFTEWAEMTVTLQSPHDGAQLQCSGVVIACSGSKHGGYRVSMVFTHVSEQAQMRLDSMARSALGAG
;
A
#
# COMPACT_ATOMS: atom_id res chain seq x y z
N MET A 1 5.15 -26.80 15.36
CA MET A 1 5.01 -26.38 14.74
C MET A 1 4.67 -25.23 14.87
N SER A 2 4.61 -24.71 15.11
CA SER A 2 4.12 -23.53 15.23
C SER A 2 5.00 -22.43 15.49
N ALA A 3 6.24 -22.65 15.61
CA ALA A 3 7.15 -21.58 15.89
C ALA A 3 7.06 -20.46 14.88
N ARG A 4 6.92 -20.80 13.64
CA ARG A 4 6.92 -19.77 12.67
C ARG A 4 5.67 -19.00 12.70
N LYS A 5 4.61 -19.54 13.18
CA LYS A 5 3.44 -18.76 13.28
C LYS A 5 3.60 -17.70 14.29
N ILE A 6 4.33 -17.99 15.30
CA ILE A 6 4.54 -17.02 16.34
C ILE A 6 5.16 -15.77 15.83
N GLU A 7 6.04 -15.90 14.87
CA GLU A 7 6.64 -14.73 14.33
C GLU A 7 5.66 -13.78 13.71
N SER A 8 4.73 -14.31 12.97
CA SER A 8 3.80 -13.42 12.32
C SER A 8 2.87 -12.80 13.34
N ILE A 9 2.65 -13.46 14.44
CA ILE A 9 1.82 -12.90 15.46
C ILE A 9 2.54 -11.80 16.20
N ASP A 10 3.82 -12.00 16.41
CA ASP A 10 4.59 -11.04 17.18
C ASP A 10 4.61 -9.66 16.59
N ASP A 11 4.51 -9.54 15.29
CA ASP A 11 4.68 -8.25 14.63
C ASP A 11 3.68 -8.08 13.51
N PRO A 12 2.41 -7.92 13.86
CA PRO A 12 1.40 -7.77 12.83
C PRO A 12 1.61 -6.47 12.07
N LYS A 13 1.54 -6.56 10.76
CA LYS A 13 1.74 -5.42 9.90
C LYS A 13 0.42 -4.92 9.39
N GLN A 14 0.36 -3.64 9.12
CA GLN A 14 -0.80 -3.06 8.49
C GLN A 14 -0.91 -3.59 7.07
N GLN A 15 -2.12 -3.90 6.66
CA GLN A 15 -2.40 -4.39 5.32
C GLN A 15 -2.80 -3.24 4.42
N VAL A 16 -2.32 -3.27 3.20
CA VAL A 16 -2.66 -2.26 2.20
C VAL A 16 -3.22 -2.98 0.99
N THR A 17 -4.41 -2.63 0.58
CA THR A 17 -5.00 -3.19 -0.64
C THR A 17 -5.08 -2.07 -1.68
N VAL A 18 -4.53 -2.31 -2.85
CA VAL A 18 -4.63 -1.36 -3.96
C VAL A 18 -5.49 -2.00 -5.03
N GLU A 19 -6.38 -1.22 -5.60
CA GLU A 19 -7.39 -1.80 -6.45
C GLU A 19 -7.83 -0.83 -7.54
N ASP A 20 -7.90 -1.31 -8.79
CA ASP A 20 -8.52 -0.55 -9.86
C ASP A 20 -9.61 -1.42 -10.45
N ARG A 21 -10.10 -1.08 -11.64
CA ARG A 21 -11.19 -1.83 -12.24
C ARG A 21 -10.82 -3.25 -12.60
N GLN A 22 -9.56 -3.50 -12.88
CA GLN A 22 -9.12 -4.78 -13.40
C GLN A 22 -8.24 -5.56 -12.47
N SER A 23 -7.62 -4.90 -11.50
CA SER A 23 -6.61 -5.53 -10.67
C SER A 23 -6.83 -5.24 -9.21
N ARG A 24 -6.48 -6.19 -8.40
CA ARG A 24 -6.50 -6.00 -6.95
C ARG A 24 -5.24 -6.65 -6.40
N LEU A 25 -4.55 -5.94 -5.53
CA LEU A 25 -3.29 -6.41 -4.98
C LEU A 25 -3.26 -6.12 -3.49
N GLU A 26 -2.94 -7.14 -2.71
CA GLU A 26 -2.82 -7.00 -1.26
C GLU A 26 -1.35 -6.99 -0.90
N LEU A 27 -0.96 -6.01 -0.10
CA LEU A 27 0.43 -5.81 0.27
C LEU A 27 0.53 -5.59 1.76
N SER A 28 1.67 -5.96 2.33
CA SER A 28 1.94 -5.54 3.69
C SER A 28 2.49 -4.12 3.64
N ALA A 29 2.38 -3.41 4.75
CA ALA A 29 2.77 -2.00 4.77
C ALA A 29 4.22 -1.79 4.42
N ASP A 30 5.09 -2.75 4.76
CA ASP A 30 6.51 -2.58 4.47
C ASP A 30 6.85 -2.82 3.01
N ALA A 31 5.89 -3.27 2.21
CA ALA A 31 6.08 -3.40 0.76
C ALA A 31 5.61 -2.17 0.02
N VAL A 32 5.19 -1.14 0.72
CA VAL A 32 4.66 0.08 0.12
C VAL A 32 5.51 1.25 0.59
N SER A 33 5.97 2.06 -0.35
CA SER A 33 6.68 3.29 -0.01
C SER A 33 5.68 4.42 0.05
N VAL A 34 5.57 5.06 1.19
CA VAL A 34 4.61 6.14 1.38
C VAL A 34 5.31 7.47 1.23
N HIS A 35 4.75 8.31 0.37
CA HIS A 35 5.25 9.66 0.14
C HIS A 35 4.20 10.65 0.59
N LYS A 36 4.58 11.90 0.60
CA LYS A 36 3.70 12.94 1.07
C LYS A 36 2.36 12.96 0.35
N SER A 37 2.37 12.74 -0.94
CA SER A 37 1.15 12.86 -1.74
C SER A 37 0.76 11.58 -2.45
N GLY A 38 1.41 10.45 -2.16
CA GLY A 38 1.08 9.22 -2.85
C GLY A 38 1.85 8.04 -2.32
N ILE A 39 1.76 6.94 -3.04
CA ILE A 39 2.48 5.72 -2.67
C ILE A 39 3.12 5.12 -3.91
N GLU A 40 4.10 4.28 -3.66
CA GLU A 40 4.75 3.50 -4.70
C GLU A 40 4.84 2.07 -4.22
N PHE A 41 4.59 1.13 -5.11
CA PHE A 41 4.63 -0.29 -4.74
C PHE A 41 5.01 -1.13 -5.95
N ARG A 42 5.34 -2.38 -5.71
CA ARG A 42 5.64 -3.31 -6.79
C ARG A 42 4.47 -4.24 -7.03
N SER A 43 4.23 -4.55 -8.28
CA SER A 43 3.12 -5.40 -8.67
C SER A 43 3.58 -6.42 -9.70
N PRO A 44 3.06 -7.64 -9.64
CA PRO A 44 3.36 -8.63 -10.68
C PRO A 44 2.65 -8.32 -12.00
N THR A 45 1.62 -7.47 -11.96
CA THR A 45 0.88 -7.09 -13.16
C THR A 45 0.92 -5.58 -13.32
N PRO A 46 0.84 -5.07 -14.55
CA PRO A 46 0.85 -3.63 -14.75
C PRO A 46 -0.47 -2.99 -14.38
N PHE A 47 -0.40 -1.71 -13.97
CA PHE A 47 -1.57 -0.88 -13.75
C PHE A 47 -1.57 0.17 -14.84
N THR A 48 -2.76 0.55 -15.28
CA THR A 48 -2.90 1.54 -16.37
C THR A 48 -2.64 2.95 -15.83
N GLU A 49 -1.77 3.69 -16.51
CA GLU A 49 -1.51 5.07 -16.13
C GLU A 49 -2.79 5.88 -16.25
N TRP A 50 -2.96 6.77 -15.29
CA TRP A 50 -4.12 7.66 -15.18
C TRP A 50 -5.42 6.97 -14.80
N ALA A 51 -5.36 5.66 -14.50
CA ALA A 51 -6.51 4.96 -13.99
C ALA A 51 -6.75 5.32 -12.54
N GLU A 52 -7.99 5.39 -12.16
CA GLU A 52 -8.36 5.62 -10.76
C GLU A 52 -8.11 4.39 -9.95
N MET A 53 -7.63 4.58 -8.73
CA MET A 53 -7.36 3.50 -7.81
C MET A 53 -7.94 3.79 -6.46
N THR A 54 -8.31 2.73 -5.76
CA THR A 54 -8.69 2.81 -4.36
C THR A 54 -7.62 2.13 -3.54
N VAL A 55 -7.21 2.77 -2.48
CA VAL A 55 -6.25 2.21 -1.54
C VAL A 55 -6.96 2.04 -0.21
N THR A 56 -6.94 0.82 0.30
CA THR A 56 -7.56 0.50 1.59
C THR A 56 -6.45 0.18 2.57
N LEU A 57 -6.45 0.89 3.69
CA LEU A 57 -5.51 0.67 4.78
C LEU A 57 -6.25 -0.05 5.88
N GLN A 58 -5.79 -1.23 6.25
CA GLN A 58 -6.46 -2.02 7.27
C GLN A 58 -5.55 -2.20 8.47
N SER A 59 -6.05 -1.80 9.62
CA SER A 59 -5.29 -1.93 10.86
C SER A 59 -5.26 -3.40 11.30
N PRO A 60 -4.12 -3.93 11.68
CA PRO A 60 -4.04 -5.31 12.15
C PRO A 60 -4.61 -5.50 13.55
N HIS A 61 -4.81 -4.43 14.30
CA HIS A 61 -5.23 -4.56 15.69
C HIS A 61 -6.74 -4.63 15.85
N ASP A 62 -7.44 -3.74 15.17
CA ASP A 62 -8.90 -3.67 15.34
C ASP A 62 -9.67 -3.90 14.05
N GLY A 63 -8.97 -4.16 12.96
CA GLY A 63 -9.62 -4.39 11.69
C GLY A 63 -10.20 -3.15 11.03
N ALA A 64 -9.97 -1.99 11.60
CA ALA A 64 -10.51 -0.76 11.04
C ALA A 64 -9.93 -0.52 9.66
N GLN A 65 -10.76 -0.05 8.75
CA GLN A 65 -10.36 0.22 7.38
C GLN A 65 -10.54 1.68 7.05
N LEU A 66 -9.53 2.23 6.37
CA LEU A 66 -9.57 3.59 5.87
C LEU A 66 -9.30 3.55 4.38
N GLN A 67 -10.10 4.25 3.61
CA GLN A 67 -9.96 4.24 2.16
C GLN A 67 -9.50 5.59 1.65
N CYS A 68 -8.66 5.56 0.64
CA CYS A 68 -8.24 6.75 -0.08
C CYS A 68 -8.36 6.46 -1.56
N SER A 69 -8.49 7.51 -2.34
CA SER A 69 -8.56 7.38 -3.80
C SER A 69 -7.42 8.12 -4.42
N GLY A 70 -7.03 7.68 -5.59
CA GLY A 70 -5.96 8.36 -6.32
C GLY A 70 -5.91 7.91 -7.75
N VAL A 71 -4.86 8.33 -8.44
CA VAL A 71 -4.64 7.94 -9.83
C VAL A 71 -3.21 7.44 -9.99
N VAL A 72 -3.04 6.49 -10.88
CA VAL A 72 -1.73 5.96 -11.24
C VAL A 72 -1.04 6.99 -12.12
N ILE A 73 0.15 7.41 -11.73
CA ILE A 73 0.89 8.39 -12.55
C ILE A 73 2.06 7.76 -13.28
N ALA A 74 2.49 6.58 -12.88
CA ALA A 74 3.59 5.93 -13.56
C ALA A 74 3.54 4.44 -13.30
N CYS A 75 3.89 3.67 -14.31
CA CYS A 75 4.00 2.22 -14.18
C CYS A 75 5.11 1.78 -15.10
N SER A 76 6.16 1.19 -14.55
CA SER A 76 7.30 0.76 -15.35
C SER A 76 7.76 -0.61 -14.89
N GLY A 77 8.40 -1.33 -15.80
CA GLY A 77 8.90 -2.65 -15.48
C GLY A 77 8.61 -3.64 -16.58
N SER A 78 8.62 -4.91 -16.21
CA SER A 78 8.40 -5.97 -17.18
C SER A 78 7.77 -7.17 -16.51
N LYS A 79 7.29 -8.09 -17.34
CA LYS A 79 6.71 -9.32 -16.83
C LYS A 79 7.69 -10.11 -15.99
N HIS A 80 8.95 -10.05 -16.31
CA HIS A 80 9.95 -10.85 -15.63
C HIS A 80 10.37 -10.25 -14.30
N GLY A 81 10.54 -8.95 -14.27
CA GLY A 81 11.01 -8.30 -13.05
C GLY A 81 9.94 -7.65 -12.22
N GLY A 82 8.71 -7.67 -12.70
CA GLY A 82 7.62 -6.99 -12.01
C GLY A 82 7.55 -5.54 -12.41
N TYR A 83 6.52 -4.87 -11.89
CA TYR A 83 6.25 -3.49 -12.25
C TYR A 83 6.33 -2.61 -11.01
N ARG A 84 6.86 -1.42 -11.19
CA ARG A 84 6.86 -0.40 -10.15
C ARG A 84 5.74 0.57 -10.48
N VAL A 85 4.81 0.72 -9.57
CA VAL A 85 3.61 1.53 -9.78
C VAL A 85 3.65 2.69 -8.81
N SER A 86 3.44 3.89 -9.33
CA SER A 86 3.37 5.10 -8.51
C SER A 86 2.00 5.72 -8.68
N MET A 87 1.41 6.14 -7.58
CA MET A 87 0.13 6.83 -7.63
C MET A 87 0.13 8.03 -6.71
N VAL A 88 -0.69 9.01 -7.03
CA VAL A 88 -0.91 10.16 -6.17
C VAL A 88 -2.35 10.13 -5.68
N PHE A 89 -2.56 10.62 -4.46
CA PHE A 89 -3.88 10.63 -3.87
C PHE A 89 -4.68 11.81 -4.38
N THR A 90 -5.96 11.58 -4.63
CA THR A 90 -6.89 12.64 -5.00
C THR A 90 -7.90 12.90 -3.89
N HIS A 91 -8.18 11.87 -3.08
CA HIS A 91 -9.08 12.01 -1.95
C HIS A 91 -8.55 11.24 -0.76
N VAL A 92 -8.19 11.95 0.29
CA VAL A 92 -7.65 11.32 1.49
C VAL A 92 -8.31 12.00 2.69
N SER A 93 -8.97 11.20 3.52
CA SER A 93 -9.54 11.74 4.75
C SER A 93 -8.43 12.10 5.71
N GLU A 94 -8.76 12.92 6.70
CA GLU A 94 -7.78 13.31 7.70
C GLU A 94 -7.25 12.09 8.43
N GLN A 95 -8.12 11.15 8.74
CA GLN A 95 -7.70 9.94 9.43
C GLN A 95 -6.76 9.09 8.57
N ALA A 96 -7.07 8.98 7.29
CA ALA A 96 -6.22 8.21 6.39
C ALA A 96 -4.86 8.90 6.23
N GLN A 97 -4.85 10.23 6.16
CA GLN A 97 -3.60 10.96 6.05
C GLN A 97 -2.72 10.73 7.26
N MET A 98 -3.31 10.75 8.44
CA MET A 98 -2.56 10.48 9.66
C MET A 98 -1.96 9.08 9.67
N ARG A 99 -2.72 8.11 9.17
CA ARG A 99 -2.24 6.74 9.11
C ARG A 99 -1.09 6.62 8.11
N LEU A 100 -1.21 7.27 6.96
CA LEU A 100 -0.16 7.25 5.95
C LEU A 100 1.10 7.94 6.47
N ASP A 101 0.94 9.06 7.17
CA ASP A 101 2.07 9.74 7.75
C ASP A 101 2.78 8.87 8.78
N SER A 102 2.01 8.13 9.55
CA SER A 102 2.58 7.21 10.53
C SER A 102 3.36 6.09 9.85
N MET A 103 2.85 5.57 8.76
CA MET A 103 3.55 4.54 8.01
C MET A 103 4.86 5.08 7.44
N ALA A 104 4.84 6.29 6.92
CA ALA A 104 6.05 6.89 6.37
C ALA A 104 7.10 7.10 7.44
N ARG A 105 6.68 7.55 8.62
CA ARG A 105 7.61 7.76 9.72
C ARG A 105 8.20 6.46 10.23
N SER A 106 7.37 5.41 10.27
CA SER A 106 7.86 4.10 10.70
C SER A 106 8.94 3.59 9.77
N ALA A 107 8.74 3.76 8.47
CA ALA A 107 9.73 3.32 7.50
C ALA A 107 11.04 4.08 7.67
N LEU A 108 10.95 5.39 7.88
CA LEU A 108 12.15 6.17 8.08
C LEU A 108 12.85 5.82 9.39
N GLY A 109 12.05 5.61 10.42
CA GLY A 109 12.62 5.27 11.71
C GLY A 109 13.25 3.89 11.72
N ALA A 110 12.75 3.00 10.91
CA ALA A 110 13.29 1.65 10.84
C ALA A 110 14.61 1.62 10.08
N GLY A 111 14.78 2.56 9.20
CA GLY A 111 16.02 2.63 8.43
C GLY A 111 17.14 3.25 9.21
#